data_763c077d7d7f55210e1ac21e66f182c6
#
_entry.id   763c077d7d7f55210e1ac21e66f182c6
#
_cell.length_a   1.000
_cell.length_b   1.000
_cell.length_c   1.000
_cell.angle_alpha   90.00
_cell.angle_beta   90.00
_cell.angle_gamma   90.00
#
_symmetry.space_group_name_H-M   'P 1'
#
loop_
_entity.id
_entity.type
_entity.pdbx_description
1 polymer ?
#
loop_
_entity_poly.entity_id
_entity_poly.type
_entity_poly.pdbx_seq_one_letter_code
_entity_poly.pdbx_strand_id
1 'polypeptide(L)'
;MKGSASILFTVLCLFAGAARAEIKTQWVDYKEGDTALQGYLAYDDSIAGKRPGILLLHRRDGMSDLTLANAKMYAQQGYVVFAPDIFGKDIRPKTVPEMQAQTTLFTANRPLMRARAQAGFDVLRSNPMVDTSRIATVGYCFGGEVAVEFAETGAPILGSVAIHGSFRGYPDEAAKNIHGPVLILHGAEDPVAPLPEVIALIGQLRAAKVAFELNLYSGTEHGFSTPKDTDEERADSEPKVATARFFRQVFGL
;
A
#
# COMPACT_ATOMS: atom_id res chain seq x y z
N MET A 1 -29.45 -21.95 71.30
CA MET A 1 -28.57 -22.47 70.25
C MET A 1 -29.02 -21.80 68.96
N LYS A 2 -28.32 -20.77 68.49
CA LYS A 2 -28.63 -20.05 67.25
C LYS A 2 -27.58 -20.43 66.21
N GLY A 3 -27.97 -21.18 65.20
CA GLY A 3 -27.07 -21.57 64.11
C GLY A 3 -27.01 -20.46 63.05
N SER A 4 -25.83 -19.92 62.82
CA SER A 4 -25.55 -18.99 61.73
C SER A 4 -25.25 -19.77 60.44
N ALA A 5 -26.05 -19.61 59.43
CA ALA A 5 -25.80 -20.15 58.09
C ALA A 5 -24.92 -19.15 57.33
N SER A 6 -23.68 -19.54 57.03
CA SER A 6 -22.80 -18.77 56.14
C SER A 6 -23.11 -19.07 54.67
N ILE A 7 -23.55 -18.05 53.93
CA ILE A 7 -23.77 -18.14 52.49
C ILE A 7 -22.45 -17.84 51.83
N LEU A 8 -21.85 -18.84 51.17
CA LEU A 8 -20.63 -18.70 50.38
C LEU A 8 -20.99 -18.16 48.98
N PHE A 9 -20.64 -16.89 48.69
CA PHE A 9 -20.81 -16.29 47.37
C PHE A 9 -19.63 -16.67 46.48
N THR A 10 -19.83 -17.60 45.58
CA THR A 10 -18.82 -17.96 44.57
C THR A 10 -18.86 -16.90 43.45
N VAL A 11 -17.86 -16.01 43.39
CA VAL A 11 -17.70 -15.07 42.31
C VAL A 11 -17.09 -15.81 41.12
N LEU A 12 -17.91 -16.06 40.10
CA LEU A 12 -17.49 -16.64 38.85
C LEU A 12 -16.83 -15.51 38.00
N CYS A 13 -15.50 -15.42 38.04
CA CYS A 13 -14.74 -14.53 37.16
C CYS A 13 -14.78 -15.09 35.71
N LEU A 14 -15.65 -14.54 34.89
CA LEU A 14 -15.62 -14.73 33.45
C LEU A 14 -14.37 -14.04 32.90
N PHE A 15 -13.30 -14.81 32.70
CA PHE A 15 -12.20 -14.38 31.85
C PHE A 15 -12.70 -14.33 30.42
N ALA A 16 -13.13 -13.14 29.95
CA ALA A 16 -13.25 -12.87 28.54
C ALA A 16 -11.81 -12.94 27.97
N GLY A 17 -11.46 -14.07 27.40
CA GLY A 17 -10.22 -14.21 26.67
C GLY A 17 -10.19 -13.13 25.58
N ALA A 18 -9.28 -12.16 25.69
CA ALA A 18 -9.01 -11.22 24.60
C ALA A 18 -8.64 -12.07 23.37
N ALA A 19 -9.50 -12.07 22.35
CA ALA A 19 -9.19 -12.69 21.08
C ALA A 19 -7.88 -12.07 20.60
N ARG A 20 -6.85 -12.89 20.49
CA ARG A 20 -5.55 -12.44 20.00
C ARG A 20 -5.74 -12.12 18.54
N ALA A 21 -5.47 -10.87 18.14
CA ALA A 21 -5.51 -10.45 16.75
C ALA A 21 -4.70 -11.42 15.89
N GLU A 22 -5.35 -12.08 14.94
CA GLU A 22 -4.71 -12.98 13.99
C GLU A 22 -4.84 -12.40 12.59
N ILE A 23 -3.69 -12.12 11.96
CA ILE A 23 -3.69 -11.65 10.60
C ILE A 23 -3.99 -12.82 9.66
N LYS A 24 -5.19 -12.81 9.10
CA LYS A 24 -5.59 -13.75 8.04
C LYS A 24 -5.05 -13.29 6.70
N THR A 25 -4.63 -14.26 5.92
CA THR A 25 -4.10 -14.02 4.59
C THR A 25 -4.63 -15.03 3.59
N GLN A 26 -4.81 -14.58 2.35
CA GLN A 26 -5.35 -15.41 1.29
C GLN A 26 -4.78 -15.00 -0.07
N TRP A 27 -4.37 -15.96 -0.88
CA TRP A 27 -4.16 -15.77 -2.30
C TRP A 27 -5.50 -15.72 -3.02
N VAL A 28 -5.68 -14.73 -3.90
CA VAL A 28 -6.93 -14.51 -4.65
C VAL A 28 -6.60 -14.53 -6.13
N ASP A 29 -7.16 -15.50 -6.84
CA ASP A 29 -7.08 -15.57 -8.29
C ASP A 29 -8.12 -14.66 -8.93
N TYR A 30 -7.72 -13.86 -9.90
CA TYR A 30 -8.59 -12.96 -10.66
C TYR A 30 -8.02 -12.77 -12.08
N LYS A 31 -8.63 -11.91 -12.88
CA LYS A 31 -8.19 -11.67 -14.26
C LYS A 31 -8.19 -10.18 -14.59
N GLU A 32 -7.35 -9.81 -15.55
CA GLU A 32 -7.49 -8.61 -16.37
C GLU A 32 -7.48 -9.05 -17.83
N GLY A 33 -8.60 -8.81 -18.56
CA GLY A 33 -8.82 -9.43 -19.86
C GLY A 33 -8.66 -10.96 -19.77
N ASP A 34 -7.84 -11.53 -20.63
CA ASP A 34 -7.53 -12.96 -20.65
C ASP A 34 -6.37 -13.36 -19.74
N THR A 35 -5.68 -12.39 -19.13
CA THR A 35 -4.52 -12.68 -18.30
C THR A 35 -4.93 -13.09 -16.90
N ALA A 36 -4.47 -14.26 -16.45
CA ALA A 36 -4.61 -14.72 -15.08
C ALA A 36 -3.68 -13.93 -14.15
N LEU A 37 -4.22 -13.49 -13.04
CA LEU A 37 -3.54 -12.74 -11.98
C LEU A 37 -3.76 -13.41 -10.64
N GLN A 38 -2.81 -13.24 -9.72
CA GLN A 38 -2.94 -13.76 -8.37
C GLN A 38 -2.44 -12.75 -7.35
N GLY A 39 -3.38 -12.05 -6.69
CA GLY A 39 -3.10 -11.10 -5.64
C GLY A 39 -3.13 -11.71 -4.24
N TYR A 40 -2.77 -10.90 -3.25
CA TYR A 40 -2.69 -11.31 -1.86
C TYR A 40 -3.54 -10.41 -0.98
N LEU A 41 -4.51 -11.00 -0.30
CA LEU A 41 -5.39 -10.35 0.67
C LEU A 41 -4.83 -10.57 2.07
N ALA A 42 -4.81 -9.51 2.89
CA ALA A 42 -4.46 -9.58 4.31
C ALA A 42 -5.40 -8.70 5.14
N TYR A 43 -5.84 -9.20 6.30
CA TYR A 43 -6.71 -8.46 7.23
C TYR A 43 -6.63 -9.06 8.64
N ASP A 44 -6.99 -8.25 9.64
CA ASP A 44 -7.15 -8.70 11.03
C ASP A 44 -8.57 -9.26 11.20
N ASP A 45 -8.72 -10.53 11.56
CA ASP A 45 -10.04 -11.18 11.70
C ASP A 45 -10.72 -10.89 13.04
N SER A 46 -10.01 -10.30 13.99
CA SER A 46 -10.59 -9.85 15.26
C SER A 46 -11.42 -8.57 15.15
N ILE A 47 -11.26 -7.82 14.05
CA ILE A 47 -11.96 -6.55 13.83
C ILE A 47 -13.27 -6.79 13.07
N ALA A 48 -14.39 -6.50 13.70
CA ALA A 48 -15.70 -6.61 13.07
C ALA A 48 -16.03 -5.37 12.21
N GLY A 49 -16.92 -5.57 11.21
CA GLY A 49 -17.44 -4.50 10.37
C GLY A 49 -16.55 -4.08 9.22
N LYS A 50 -16.99 -3.05 8.50
CA LYS A 50 -16.27 -2.52 7.35
C LYS A 50 -15.13 -1.60 7.80
N ARG A 51 -14.00 -1.69 7.10
CA ARG A 51 -12.76 -0.97 7.40
C ARG A 51 -12.20 -0.31 6.15
N PRO A 52 -11.33 0.69 6.28
CA PRO A 52 -10.63 1.24 5.14
C PRO A 52 -9.83 0.17 4.39
N GLY A 53 -9.81 0.29 3.06
CA GLY A 53 -9.07 -0.57 2.15
C GLY A 53 -7.74 0.06 1.73
N ILE A 54 -6.69 -0.75 1.66
CA ILE A 54 -5.39 -0.36 1.10
C ILE A 54 -5.09 -1.22 -0.13
N LEU A 55 -4.90 -0.57 -1.28
CA LEU A 55 -4.34 -1.21 -2.47
C LEU A 55 -2.81 -1.06 -2.40
N LEU A 56 -2.11 -2.17 -2.13
CA LEU A 56 -0.66 -2.20 -1.96
C LEU A 56 0.03 -2.59 -3.26
N LEU A 57 0.64 -1.64 -3.96
CA LEU A 57 1.32 -1.86 -5.22
C LEU A 57 2.74 -2.38 -4.98
N HIS A 58 3.04 -3.55 -5.53
CA HIS A 58 4.28 -4.26 -5.29
C HIS A 58 5.50 -3.61 -5.98
N ARG A 59 6.68 -3.93 -5.48
CA ARG A 59 7.96 -3.53 -6.03
C ARG A 59 8.27 -4.26 -7.35
N ARG A 60 9.46 -3.98 -7.93
CA ARG A 60 9.96 -4.67 -9.13
C ARG A 60 10.11 -6.19 -9.00
N ASP A 61 10.19 -6.71 -7.77
CA ASP A 61 10.26 -8.14 -7.46
C ASP A 61 8.88 -8.82 -7.41
N GLY A 62 7.80 -8.08 -7.72
CA GLY A 62 6.46 -8.64 -7.82
C GLY A 62 5.87 -9.07 -6.48
N MET A 63 5.18 -10.21 -6.48
CA MET A 63 4.54 -10.79 -5.29
C MET A 63 5.57 -11.52 -4.42
N SER A 64 6.61 -10.80 -3.98
CA SER A 64 7.71 -11.27 -3.15
C SER A 64 7.33 -11.34 -1.66
N ASP A 65 8.17 -12.02 -0.85
CA ASP A 65 7.98 -12.09 0.60
C ASP A 65 7.90 -10.71 1.25
N LEU A 66 8.61 -9.71 0.72
CA LEU A 66 8.54 -8.33 1.21
C LEU A 66 7.17 -7.70 0.93
N THR A 67 6.61 -7.92 -0.26
CA THR A 67 5.25 -7.47 -0.58
C THR A 67 4.24 -8.10 0.37
N LEU A 68 4.36 -9.41 0.65
CA LEU A 68 3.47 -10.12 1.57
C LEU A 68 3.64 -9.63 3.03
N ALA A 69 4.87 -9.34 3.45
CA ALA A 69 5.15 -8.78 4.76
C ALA A 69 4.55 -7.37 4.94
N ASN A 70 4.68 -6.51 3.92
CA ASN A 70 4.06 -5.18 3.92
C ASN A 70 2.52 -5.27 3.98
N ALA A 71 1.90 -6.21 3.26
CA ALA A 71 0.46 -6.42 3.34
C ALA A 71 0.02 -6.77 4.78
N LYS A 72 0.74 -7.68 5.44
CA LYS A 72 0.46 -8.03 6.84
C LYS A 72 0.69 -6.84 7.79
N MET A 73 1.74 -6.06 7.57
CA MET A 73 2.03 -4.86 8.38
C MET A 73 0.88 -3.85 8.36
N TYR A 74 0.32 -3.57 7.19
CA TYR A 74 -0.85 -2.67 7.09
C TYR A 74 -2.12 -3.33 7.66
N ALA A 75 -2.31 -4.63 7.48
CA ALA A 75 -3.42 -5.36 8.09
C ALA A 75 -3.39 -5.30 9.62
N GLN A 76 -2.21 -5.35 10.25
CA GLN A 76 -2.01 -5.16 11.69
C GLN A 76 -2.42 -3.76 12.18
N GLN A 77 -2.47 -2.77 11.28
CA GLN A 77 -2.97 -1.42 11.58
C GLN A 77 -4.50 -1.30 11.44
N GLY A 78 -5.19 -2.40 11.17
CA GLY A 78 -6.65 -2.46 11.09
C GLY A 78 -7.22 -2.26 9.67
N TYR A 79 -6.41 -2.24 8.63
CA TYR A 79 -6.86 -2.12 7.25
C TYR A 79 -7.19 -3.48 6.62
N VAL A 80 -8.06 -3.48 5.62
CA VAL A 80 -8.15 -4.59 4.65
C VAL A 80 -7.20 -4.28 3.52
N VAL A 81 -6.20 -5.14 3.30
CA VAL A 81 -5.12 -4.90 2.35
C VAL A 81 -5.21 -5.89 1.20
N PHE A 82 -5.18 -5.40 -0.01
CA PHE A 82 -5.01 -6.23 -1.19
C PHE A 82 -3.77 -5.79 -1.96
N ALA A 83 -2.82 -6.71 -2.12
CA ALA A 83 -1.69 -6.53 -3.02
C ALA A 83 -2.03 -7.16 -4.37
N PRO A 84 -2.34 -6.37 -5.41
CA PRO A 84 -2.63 -6.88 -6.73
C PRO A 84 -1.36 -7.35 -7.43
N ASP A 85 -1.50 -8.36 -8.27
CA ASP A 85 -0.46 -8.82 -9.18
C ASP A 85 -0.50 -7.94 -10.45
N ILE A 86 0.53 -7.13 -10.66
CA ILE A 86 0.65 -6.30 -11.87
C ILE A 86 1.24 -7.11 -13.02
N PHE A 87 2.13 -8.05 -12.75
CA PHE A 87 2.90 -8.77 -13.77
C PHE A 87 2.13 -9.92 -14.41
N GLY A 88 1.51 -10.79 -13.60
CA GLY A 88 0.83 -12.01 -14.05
C GLY A 88 1.07 -13.17 -13.10
N LYS A 89 0.09 -14.07 -12.99
CA LYS A 89 0.10 -15.17 -12.01
C LYS A 89 1.38 -16.01 -12.05
N ASP A 90 1.92 -16.25 -13.23
CA ASP A 90 3.09 -17.10 -13.43
C ASP A 90 4.40 -16.29 -13.54
N ILE A 91 4.32 -14.97 -13.42
CA ILE A 91 5.49 -14.08 -13.53
C ILE A 91 6.01 -13.74 -12.13
N ARG A 92 7.10 -14.35 -11.75
CA ARG A 92 7.76 -14.19 -10.44
C ARG A 92 9.25 -13.93 -10.64
N PRO A 93 9.65 -12.69 -11.01
CA PRO A 93 11.03 -12.37 -11.35
C PRO A 93 11.94 -12.56 -10.13
N LYS A 94 13.08 -13.22 -10.33
CA LYS A 94 14.05 -13.53 -9.27
C LYS A 94 15.40 -12.84 -9.46
N THR A 95 15.71 -12.49 -10.70
CA THR A 95 16.95 -11.81 -11.05
C THR A 95 16.73 -10.36 -11.43
N VAL A 96 17.76 -9.52 -11.27
CA VAL A 96 17.68 -8.10 -11.64
C VAL A 96 17.27 -7.90 -13.11
N PRO A 97 17.81 -8.66 -14.09
CA PRO A 97 17.37 -8.55 -15.48
C PRO A 97 15.88 -8.90 -15.68
N GLU A 98 15.38 -9.95 -15.02
CA GLU A 98 13.95 -10.31 -15.10
C GLU A 98 13.07 -9.21 -14.50
N MET A 99 13.45 -8.65 -13.33
CA MET A 99 12.75 -7.53 -12.69
C MET A 99 12.72 -6.30 -13.60
N GLN A 100 13.86 -5.98 -14.23
CA GLN A 100 13.99 -4.85 -15.13
C GLN A 100 13.12 -5.04 -16.39
N ALA A 101 13.07 -6.26 -16.94
CA ALA A 101 12.24 -6.56 -18.10
C ALA A 101 10.76 -6.31 -17.80
N GLN A 102 10.27 -6.74 -16.62
CA GLN A 102 8.87 -6.50 -16.22
C GLN A 102 8.59 -5.01 -16.01
N THR A 103 9.40 -4.31 -15.23
CA THR A 103 9.17 -2.87 -15.01
C THR A 103 9.22 -2.07 -16.31
N THR A 104 10.17 -2.36 -17.19
CA THR A 104 10.26 -1.71 -18.52
C THR A 104 9.01 -1.93 -19.36
N LEU A 105 8.47 -3.16 -19.37
CA LEU A 105 7.26 -3.48 -20.11
C LEU A 105 6.07 -2.63 -19.65
N PHE A 106 5.87 -2.52 -18.33
CA PHE A 106 4.73 -1.80 -17.77
C PHE A 106 4.92 -0.29 -17.82
N THR A 107 6.11 0.24 -17.55
CA THR A 107 6.42 1.68 -17.71
C THR A 107 6.27 2.13 -19.17
N ALA A 108 6.62 1.28 -20.16
CA ALA A 108 6.39 1.56 -21.56
C ALA A 108 4.91 1.39 -21.98
N ASN A 109 4.10 0.66 -21.21
CA ASN A 109 2.69 0.42 -21.48
C ASN A 109 1.82 0.83 -20.29
N ARG A 110 1.73 2.14 -20.03
CA ARG A 110 0.94 2.70 -18.93
C ARG A 110 -0.54 2.30 -18.95
N PRO A 111 -1.24 2.23 -20.11
CA PRO A 111 -2.61 1.73 -20.15
C PRO A 111 -2.73 0.31 -19.56
N LEU A 112 -1.81 -0.60 -19.87
CA LEU A 112 -1.80 -1.94 -19.30
C LEU A 112 -1.51 -1.90 -17.78
N MET A 113 -0.54 -1.09 -17.34
CA MET A 113 -0.23 -0.88 -15.93
C MET A 113 -1.48 -0.44 -15.15
N ARG A 114 -2.19 0.56 -15.66
CA ARG A 114 -3.42 1.10 -15.08
C ARG A 114 -4.54 0.05 -15.06
N ALA A 115 -4.70 -0.74 -16.13
CA ALA A 115 -5.70 -1.82 -16.20
C ALA A 115 -5.43 -2.90 -15.16
N ARG A 116 -4.16 -3.29 -14.94
CA ARG A 116 -3.77 -4.25 -13.88
C ARG A 116 -4.08 -3.73 -12.49
N ALA A 117 -3.77 -2.46 -12.21
CA ALA A 117 -4.08 -1.82 -10.95
C ALA A 117 -5.60 -1.71 -10.73
N GLN A 118 -6.37 -1.38 -11.78
CA GLN A 118 -7.82 -1.31 -11.75
C GLN A 118 -8.44 -2.69 -11.42
N ALA A 119 -8.00 -3.76 -12.08
CA ALA A 119 -8.49 -5.10 -11.79
C ALA A 119 -8.26 -5.49 -10.32
N GLY A 120 -7.10 -5.15 -9.76
CA GLY A 120 -6.82 -5.34 -8.33
C GLY A 120 -7.68 -4.46 -7.42
N PHE A 121 -7.93 -3.22 -7.80
CA PHE A 121 -8.81 -2.32 -7.08
C PHE A 121 -10.25 -2.85 -7.04
N ASP A 122 -10.75 -3.43 -8.12
CA ASP A 122 -12.09 -4.01 -8.18
C ASP A 122 -12.21 -5.22 -7.25
N VAL A 123 -11.17 -6.06 -7.13
CA VAL A 123 -11.11 -7.15 -6.14
C VAL A 123 -11.18 -6.59 -4.72
N LEU A 124 -10.35 -5.60 -4.38
CA LEU A 124 -10.37 -4.97 -3.05
C LEU A 124 -11.74 -4.37 -2.75
N ARG A 125 -12.29 -3.59 -3.68
CA ARG A 125 -13.57 -2.90 -3.52
C ARG A 125 -14.76 -3.84 -3.38
N SER A 126 -14.71 -5.02 -4.00
CA SER A 126 -15.76 -6.04 -3.89
C SER A 126 -15.73 -6.82 -2.58
N ASN A 127 -14.66 -6.71 -1.80
CA ASN A 127 -14.54 -7.42 -0.54
C ASN A 127 -15.55 -6.87 0.50
N PRO A 128 -16.38 -7.73 1.11
CA PRO A 128 -17.45 -7.28 2.02
C PRO A 128 -16.94 -6.59 3.29
N MET A 129 -15.68 -6.79 3.67
CA MET A 129 -15.04 -6.14 4.82
C MET A 129 -14.54 -4.71 4.50
N VAL A 130 -14.55 -4.29 3.24
CA VAL A 130 -14.03 -2.99 2.82
C VAL A 130 -15.13 -1.93 2.87
N ASP A 131 -14.82 -0.80 3.49
CA ASP A 131 -15.56 0.43 3.31
C ASP A 131 -15.14 1.06 1.97
N THR A 132 -15.99 0.92 0.98
CA THR A 132 -15.71 1.36 -0.39
C THR A 132 -15.58 2.88 -0.56
N SER A 133 -15.97 3.65 0.45
CA SER A 133 -15.77 5.10 0.51
C SER A 133 -14.42 5.49 1.09
N ARG A 134 -13.67 4.52 1.66
CA ARG A 134 -12.39 4.73 2.32
C ARG A 134 -11.32 3.78 1.78
N ILE A 135 -10.88 4.03 0.56
CA ILE A 135 -9.79 3.29 -0.08
C ILE A 135 -8.65 4.26 -0.42
N ALA A 136 -7.42 3.83 -0.17
CA ALA A 136 -6.21 4.55 -0.57
C ALA A 136 -5.18 3.57 -1.18
N THR A 137 -4.15 4.12 -1.83
CA THR A 137 -3.06 3.31 -2.39
C THR A 137 -1.75 3.57 -1.67
N VAL A 138 -0.89 2.57 -1.65
CA VAL A 138 0.51 2.70 -1.29
C VAL A 138 1.35 1.82 -2.21
N GLY A 139 2.45 2.36 -2.69
CA GLY A 139 3.35 1.60 -3.54
C GLY A 139 4.82 1.91 -3.24
N TYR A 140 5.65 0.90 -3.43
CA TYR A 140 7.08 0.95 -3.19
C TYR A 140 7.84 0.76 -4.50
N CYS A 141 8.89 1.52 -4.78
CA CYS A 141 9.70 1.40 -6.00
C CYS A 141 8.81 1.50 -7.25
N PHE A 142 8.80 0.48 -8.12
CA PHE A 142 7.86 0.38 -9.23
C PHE A 142 6.39 0.58 -8.81
N GLY A 143 5.99 0.04 -7.66
CA GLY A 143 4.64 0.25 -7.11
C GLY A 143 4.34 1.71 -6.76
N GLY A 144 5.34 2.52 -6.43
CA GLY A 144 5.18 3.97 -6.23
C GLY A 144 4.78 4.68 -7.52
N GLU A 145 5.36 4.30 -8.66
CA GLU A 145 4.92 4.73 -9.99
C GLU A 145 3.48 4.28 -10.25
N VAL A 146 3.18 2.98 -10.04
CA VAL A 146 1.83 2.44 -10.27
C VAL A 146 0.78 3.13 -9.41
N ALA A 147 1.08 3.52 -8.17
CA ALA A 147 0.15 4.20 -7.26
C ALA A 147 -0.27 5.57 -7.80
N VAL A 148 0.67 6.35 -8.32
CA VAL A 148 0.38 7.66 -8.94
C VAL A 148 -0.32 7.48 -10.27
N GLU A 149 0.15 6.56 -11.14
CA GLU A 149 -0.50 6.21 -12.40
C GLU A 149 -1.97 5.79 -12.22
N PHE A 150 -2.24 5.02 -11.16
CA PHE A 150 -3.61 4.63 -10.85
C PHE A 150 -4.46 5.82 -10.37
N ALA A 151 -3.91 6.71 -9.55
CA ALA A 151 -4.60 7.93 -9.16
C ALA A 151 -4.95 8.83 -10.35
N GLU A 152 -4.08 8.89 -11.35
CA GLU A 152 -4.29 9.66 -12.59
C GLU A 152 -5.40 9.13 -13.49
N THR A 153 -5.87 7.90 -13.27
CA THR A 153 -7.08 7.40 -13.95
C THR A 153 -8.37 8.07 -13.46
N GLY A 154 -8.31 8.86 -12.38
CA GLY A 154 -9.50 9.37 -11.71
C GLY A 154 -10.14 8.31 -10.78
N ALA A 155 -9.39 7.32 -10.36
CA ALA A 155 -9.88 6.29 -9.45
C ALA A 155 -10.46 6.90 -8.17
N PRO A 156 -11.57 6.36 -7.64
CA PRO A 156 -12.22 6.89 -6.44
C PRO A 156 -11.48 6.45 -5.17
N ILE A 157 -10.26 6.96 -5.01
CA ILE A 157 -9.39 6.74 -3.86
C ILE A 157 -9.19 8.05 -3.09
N LEU A 158 -9.04 7.95 -1.78
CA LEU A 158 -8.90 9.12 -0.90
C LEU A 158 -7.49 9.68 -0.85
N GLY A 159 -6.51 8.95 -1.35
CA GLY A 159 -5.13 9.41 -1.47
C GLY A 159 -4.17 8.32 -1.91
N SER A 160 -2.96 8.73 -2.29
CA SER A 160 -1.90 7.84 -2.78
C SER A 160 -0.59 8.10 -2.06
N VAL A 161 0.11 7.03 -1.71
CA VAL A 161 1.47 7.09 -1.15
C VAL A 161 2.45 6.44 -2.12
N ALA A 162 3.46 7.20 -2.52
CA ALA A 162 4.55 6.73 -3.37
C ALA A 162 5.87 6.75 -2.60
N ILE A 163 6.43 5.58 -2.34
CA ILE A 163 7.68 5.40 -1.60
C ILE A 163 8.78 5.05 -2.60
N HIS A 164 9.79 5.92 -2.74
CA HIS A 164 10.89 5.86 -3.73
C HIS A 164 10.43 5.43 -5.14
N GLY A 165 9.32 6.03 -5.60
CA GLY A 165 8.81 5.79 -6.96
C GLY A 165 9.66 6.50 -8.01
N SER A 166 9.75 5.91 -9.21
CA SER A 166 10.31 6.57 -10.40
C SER A 166 9.18 7.19 -11.20
N PHE A 167 9.38 8.43 -11.65
CA PHE A 167 8.36 9.20 -12.35
C PHE A 167 8.83 9.67 -13.72
N ARG A 168 9.65 8.86 -14.37
CA ARG A 168 10.25 9.17 -15.68
C ARG A 168 9.20 9.25 -16.78
N GLY A 169 9.23 10.36 -17.53
CA GLY A 169 8.38 10.51 -18.71
C GLY A 169 6.88 10.60 -18.41
N TYR A 170 6.50 11.11 -17.24
CA TYR A 170 5.11 11.38 -16.90
C TYR A 170 4.51 12.43 -17.84
N PRO A 171 3.29 12.22 -18.36
CA PRO A 171 2.60 13.22 -19.19
C PRO A 171 2.23 14.45 -18.37
N ASP A 172 2.44 15.66 -18.91
CA ASP A 172 2.21 16.93 -18.21
C ASP A 172 0.78 17.16 -17.72
N GLU A 173 -0.21 16.47 -18.31
CA GLU A 173 -1.62 16.68 -17.97
C GLU A 173 -2.25 15.55 -17.13
N ALA A 174 -1.52 14.48 -16.81
CA ALA A 174 -2.09 13.32 -16.17
C ALA A 174 -2.59 13.61 -14.74
N ALA A 175 -1.88 14.46 -14.00
CA ALA A 175 -2.22 14.81 -12.63
C ALA A 175 -3.59 15.48 -12.45
N LYS A 176 -4.20 16.07 -13.51
CA LYS A 176 -5.50 16.75 -13.41
C LYS A 176 -6.67 15.85 -12.99
N ASN A 177 -6.54 14.55 -13.17
CA ASN A 177 -7.57 13.57 -12.80
C ASN A 177 -7.43 13.06 -11.36
N ILE A 178 -6.35 13.40 -10.63
CA ILE A 178 -6.13 12.97 -9.26
C ILE A 178 -7.10 13.69 -8.32
N HIS A 179 -7.88 12.94 -7.56
CA HIS A 179 -8.89 13.49 -6.65
C HIS A 179 -8.41 13.68 -5.21
N GLY A 180 -7.53 12.80 -4.74
CA GLY A 180 -6.99 12.82 -3.36
C GLY A 180 -5.58 13.36 -3.28
N PRO A 181 -5.08 13.68 -2.07
CA PRO A 181 -3.70 14.08 -1.87
C PRO A 181 -2.70 12.98 -2.22
N VAL A 182 -1.47 13.38 -2.56
CA VAL A 182 -0.35 12.47 -2.84
C VAL A 182 0.76 12.69 -1.82
N LEU A 183 1.15 11.63 -1.12
CA LEU A 183 2.33 11.60 -0.27
C LEU A 183 3.50 10.98 -1.02
N ILE A 184 4.59 11.72 -1.15
CA ILE A 184 5.83 11.26 -1.80
C ILE A 184 6.92 11.15 -0.73
N LEU A 185 7.47 9.94 -0.54
CA LEU A 185 8.56 9.65 0.38
C LEU A 185 9.78 9.25 -0.45
N HIS A 186 10.86 10.04 -0.41
CA HIS A 186 11.93 9.89 -1.38
C HIS A 186 13.32 10.06 -0.78
N GLY A 187 14.29 9.27 -1.26
CA GLY A 187 15.71 9.42 -0.89
C GLY A 187 16.36 10.53 -1.71
N ALA A 188 17.12 11.41 -1.04
CA ALA A 188 17.75 12.54 -1.71
C ALA A 188 18.85 12.12 -2.69
N GLU A 189 19.51 10.99 -2.43
CA GLU A 189 20.62 10.43 -3.20
C GLU A 189 20.21 9.21 -4.05
N ASP A 190 18.90 9.08 -4.35
CA ASP A 190 18.37 7.95 -5.12
C ASP A 190 18.87 7.96 -6.59
N PRO A 191 19.74 7.01 -7.00
CA PRO A 191 20.24 6.97 -8.37
C PRO A 191 19.29 6.28 -9.35
N VAL A 192 18.31 5.52 -8.85
CA VAL A 192 17.35 4.75 -9.65
C VAL A 192 16.16 5.62 -10.05
N ALA A 193 15.70 6.45 -9.11
CA ALA A 193 14.64 7.43 -9.29
C ALA A 193 15.18 8.83 -8.94
N PRO A 194 15.91 9.49 -9.85
CA PRO A 194 16.60 10.74 -9.56
C PRO A 194 15.64 11.86 -9.13
N LEU A 195 16.06 12.67 -8.15
CA LEU A 195 15.26 13.75 -7.61
C LEU A 195 14.62 14.70 -8.67
N PRO A 196 15.27 15.03 -9.81
CA PRO A 196 14.62 15.82 -10.87
C PRO A 196 13.30 15.25 -11.39
N GLU A 197 13.13 13.91 -11.42
CA GLU A 197 11.87 13.26 -11.82
C GLU A 197 10.76 13.52 -10.79
N VAL A 198 11.08 13.48 -9.51
CA VAL A 198 10.15 13.83 -8.41
C VAL A 198 9.75 15.30 -8.48
N ILE A 199 10.71 16.19 -8.74
CA ILE A 199 10.44 17.63 -8.87
C ILE A 199 9.54 17.91 -10.08
N ALA A 200 9.71 17.18 -11.19
CA ALA A 200 8.84 17.28 -12.35
C ALA A 200 7.38 16.88 -11.99
N LEU A 201 7.20 15.73 -11.31
CA LEU A 201 5.88 15.32 -10.81
C LEU A 201 5.25 16.39 -9.90
N ILE A 202 6.02 16.94 -8.95
CA ILE A 202 5.54 18.04 -8.09
C ILE A 202 5.07 19.25 -8.91
N GLY A 203 5.79 19.59 -9.98
CA GLY A 203 5.38 20.64 -10.91
C GLY A 203 4.00 20.38 -11.50
N GLN A 204 3.74 19.15 -11.92
CA GLN A 204 2.45 18.71 -12.48
C GLN A 204 1.33 18.72 -11.43
N LEU A 205 1.58 18.18 -10.23
CA LEU A 205 0.62 18.19 -9.12
C LEU A 205 0.21 19.64 -8.76
N ARG A 206 1.19 20.56 -8.70
CA ARG A 206 0.93 21.98 -8.45
C ARG A 206 0.09 22.63 -9.56
N ALA A 207 0.42 22.38 -10.81
CA ALA A 207 -0.32 22.89 -11.96
C ALA A 207 -1.77 22.39 -11.96
N ALA A 208 -1.98 21.13 -11.58
CA ALA A 208 -3.30 20.50 -11.44
C ALA A 208 -4.03 20.87 -10.13
N LYS A 209 -3.41 21.64 -9.22
CA LYS A 209 -3.93 21.97 -7.87
C LYS A 209 -4.22 20.76 -7.01
N VAL A 210 -3.52 19.66 -7.21
CA VAL A 210 -3.56 18.48 -6.35
C VAL A 210 -2.77 18.76 -5.08
N ALA A 211 -3.35 18.45 -3.92
CA ALA A 211 -2.63 18.52 -2.65
C ALA A 211 -1.53 17.44 -2.60
N PHE A 212 -0.35 17.79 -2.15
CA PHE A 212 0.73 16.83 -1.98
C PHE A 212 1.63 17.17 -0.78
N GLU A 213 2.35 16.16 -0.33
CA GLU A 213 3.43 16.29 0.65
C GLU A 213 4.65 15.54 0.10
N LEU A 214 5.83 16.15 0.17
CA LEU A 214 7.12 15.51 -0.11
C LEU A 214 7.95 15.45 1.16
N ASN A 215 8.35 14.23 1.55
CA ASN A 215 9.39 14.01 2.55
C ASN A 215 10.64 13.52 1.83
N LEU A 216 11.68 14.34 1.85
CA LEU A 216 12.97 14.06 1.25
C LEU A 216 13.97 13.70 2.35
N TYR A 217 14.53 12.50 2.26
CA TYR A 217 15.44 11.96 3.27
C TYR A 217 16.89 12.09 2.79
N SER A 218 17.67 12.99 3.44
CA SER A 218 19.08 13.18 3.15
C SER A 218 19.90 11.94 3.51
N GLY A 219 20.93 11.64 2.72
CA GLY A 219 21.81 10.50 2.93
C GLY A 219 21.18 9.15 2.60
N THR A 220 20.01 9.12 1.94
CA THR A 220 19.35 7.87 1.61
C THR A 220 19.26 7.63 0.10
N GLU A 221 19.48 6.38 -0.29
CA GLU A 221 19.40 5.90 -1.65
C GLU A 221 18.07 5.19 -1.94
N HIS A 222 17.97 4.55 -3.10
CA HIS A 222 16.81 3.75 -3.49
C HIS A 222 16.59 2.54 -2.58
N GLY A 223 15.35 2.30 -2.17
CA GLY A 223 15.00 1.14 -1.35
C GLY A 223 15.23 1.33 0.14
N PHE A 224 15.44 2.55 0.61
CA PHE A 224 15.64 2.89 2.03
C PHE A 224 14.53 2.39 2.97
N SER A 225 13.37 2.06 2.45
CA SER A 225 12.26 1.43 3.19
C SER A 225 12.51 -0.06 3.52
N THR A 226 13.70 -0.58 3.22
CA THR A 226 14.15 -1.93 3.58
C THR A 226 15.52 -1.79 4.23
N PRO A 227 15.59 -1.63 5.56
CA PRO A 227 16.84 -1.29 6.24
C PRO A 227 17.89 -2.38 6.08
N LYS A 228 19.14 -1.96 5.92
CA LYS A 228 20.32 -2.82 5.84
C LYS A 228 21.24 -2.62 7.04
N ASP A 229 21.14 -1.46 7.71
CA ASP A 229 21.93 -1.08 8.87
C ASP A 229 21.18 -0.06 9.77
N THR A 230 21.83 0.42 10.84
CA THR A 230 21.24 1.31 11.86
C THR A 230 20.91 2.70 11.36
N ASP A 231 21.63 3.24 10.38
CA ASP A 231 21.32 4.56 9.81
C ASP A 231 20.11 4.48 8.87
N GLU A 232 19.96 3.33 8.17
CA GLU A 232 18.76 3.02 7.37
C GLU A 232 17.55 2.68 8.24
N GLU A 233 17.72 2.25 9.50
CA GLU A 233 16.61 1.96 10.42
C GLU A 233 15.78 3.23 10.72
N ARG A 234 16.43 4.38 10.88
CA ARG A 234 15.74 5.67 10.99
C ARG A 234 14.99 6.02 9.68
N ALA A 235 15.66 5.81 8.55
CA ALA A 235 15.08 6.05 7.24
C ALA A 235 13.92 5.08 6.91
N ASP A 236 13.84 3.90 7.53
CA ASP A 236 12.67 3.00 7.43
C ASP A 236 11.53 3.42 8.36
N SER A 237 11.84 3.88 9.57
CA SER A 237 10.82 4.22 10.58
C SER A 237 10.03 5.48 10.22
N GLU A 238 10.69 6.54 9.76
CA GLU A 238 10.05 7.81 9.40
C GLU A 238 9.02 7.67 8.27
N PRO A 239 9.29 6.96 7.14
CA PRO A 239 8.30 6.66 6.12
C PRO A 239 7.08 5.91 6.63
N LYS A 240 7.26 4.95 7.54
CA LYS A 240 6.13 4.22 8.15
C LYS A 240 5.25 5.14 8.99
N VAL A 241 5.87 6.04 9.78
CA VAL A 241 5.15 7.05 10.57
C VAL A 241 4.41 8.03 9.66
N ALA A 242 5.07 8.56 8.62
CA ALA A 242 4.46 9.48 7.66
C ALA A 242 3.27 8.84 6.93
N THR A 243 3.42 7.59 6.46
CA THR A 243 2.36 6.83 5.80
C THR A 243 1.18 6.58 6.74
N ALA A 244 1.43 6.16 7.99
CA ALA A 244 0.38 5.94 8.98
C ALA A 244 -0.36 7.23 9.34
N ARG A 245 0.34 8.36 9.47
CA ARG A 245 -0.27 9.70 9.65
C ARG A 245 -1.15 10.06 8.46
N PHE A 246 -0.64 9.91 7.24
CA PHE A 246 -1.36 10.20 6.01
C PHE A 246 -2.66 9.38 5.91
N PHE A 247 -2.60 8.07 6.16
CA PHE A 247 -3.80 7.24 6.12
C PHE A 247 -4.82 7.64 7.18
N ARG A 248 -4.40 7.93 8.42
CA ARG A 248 -5.35 8.45 9.42
C ARG A 248 -6.03 9.73 8.96
N GLN A 249 -5.28 10.65 8.36
CA GLN A 249 -5.82 11.91 7.86
C GLN A 249 -6.85 11.70 6.74
N VAL A 250 -6.51 10.92 5.70
CA VAL A 250 -7.40 10.73 4.54
C VAL A 250 -8.62 9.86 4.87
N PHE A 251 -8.50 8.97 5.86
CA PHE A 251 -9.63 8.13 6.30
C PHE A 251 -10.46 8.75 7.42
N GLY A 252 -10.05 9.87 8.00
CA GLY A 252 -10.74 10.53 9.12
C GLY A 252 -10.69 9.71 10.42
N LEU A 253 -9.51 9.13 10.75
CA LEU A 253 -9.28 8.28 11.92
C LEU A 253 -8.48 9.00 13.01
#